data_96acda4214d84b88757051ceddb10bbb
#
_entry.id   96acda4214d84b88757051ceddb10bbb
#
_cell.length_a   1.000
_cell.length_b   1.000
_cell.length_c   1.000
_cell.angle_alpha   90.00
_cell.angle_beta   90.00
_cell.angle_gamma   90.00
#
_symmetry.space_group_name_H-M   'P 1'
#
loop_
_entity.id
_entity.type
_entity.pdbx_description
1 polymer ?
#
loop_
_entity_poly.entity_id
_entity_poly.type
_entity_poly.pdbx_seq_one_letter_code
_entity_poly.pdbx_strand_id
1 'polypeptide(L)'
;MKKPIIFLFVLITNILFISAQKISKAELKDKIAGAWIGQMVGNIYGLPFENKFVDEPAPESRFPFGYTKNIDKLQQYNGAFSDDDTDVEYIYLLLMEKYGVEPTYANMREGWMYHIRDRVWLANRAALGLMHLGFTPPFTGDENLNPHWYQIDPQLINEIWAYTAPGMISYAAGKSDWAARITSDSWAVSPTVLYGAMYADAFFCKDIRKLITRALKELPADDRYAIAVKEMIALYDKYPKDWVKARQIMAKKYYIDEPAMTKTIWNANLNGLCGILAMLYGEGDFQRTLDLSCAMGFDCDNQAATISGLLGVMYGAKSLPESLTKPIEGWEKPFNDRYINITRFDMPDASIEDMIERTYNKAIELVCAKGGKVKSDMVYVNPKAQFIPPLEFCIGPNPDLEIGQPTDYSFACRTNANFKWDLVKGILPAGVTFQNGKLAGTPTEAGKYPITLQLSANNQNAITKDFELLVKTKNIASKADTIYANIRKLNEEVLDSCWITFGKPMYATNVEVINDGVKDGVGSVFYSLAAKSNLPKIDYFGYGWKEE
;
A
#
# COMPACT_ATOMS: atom_id res chain seq x y z
N MET A 1 55.78 5.02 57.69
CA MET A 1 54.53 5.68 57.40
C MET A 1 54.38 5.75 55.88
N LYS A 2 53.55 4.87 55.29
CA LYS A 2 53.30 4.82 53.86
C LYS A 2 51.95 5.53 53.64
N LYS A 3 51.91 6.59 52.82
CA LYS A 3 50.67 7.32 52.43
C LYS A 3 49.96 6.50 51.33
N PRO A 4 48.62 6.34 51.38
CA PRO A 4 47.88 5.74 50.30
C PRO A 4 47.64 6.77 49.18
N ILE A 5 47.93 6.38 47.94
CA ILE A 5 47.59 7.10 46.72
C ILE A 5 46.16 6.68 46.36
N ILE A 6 45.23 7.65 46.48
CA ILE A 6 43.84 7.47 46.01
C ILE A 6 43.81 7.77 44.51
N PHE A 7 43.60 6.71 43.71
CA PHE A 7 43.30 6.84 42.29
C PHE A 7 41.82 7.20 42.12
N LEU A 8 41.59 8.43 41.73
CA LEU A 8 40.26 8.94 41.38
C LEU A 8 39.95 8.50 39.93
N PHE A 9 39.17 7.41 39.75
CA PHE A 9 38.61 7.04 38.45
C PHE A 9 37.50 8.01 38.06
N VAL A 10 37.81 8.98 37.19
CA VAL A 10 36.79 9.81 36.54
C VAL A 10 36.16 8.98 35.42
N LEU A 11 34.97 8.45 35.69
CA LEU A 11 34.14 7.82 34.68
C LEU A 11 33.61 8.94 33.78
N ILE A 12 34.27 9.19 32.63
CA ILE A 12 33.73 10.05 31.57
C ILE A 12 32.65 9.23 30.86
N THR A 13 31.42 9.37 31.31
CA THR A 13 30.27 8.95 30.53
C THR A 13 30.19 9.86 29.32
N ASN A 14 30.66 9.40 28.18
CA ASN A 14 30.35 9.97 26.89
C ASN A 14 28.84 9.83 26.65
N ILE A 15 28.06 10.78 27.16
CA ILE A 15 26.70 11.00 26.71
C ILE A 15 26.83 11.54 25.28
N LEU A 16 26.75 10.65 24.32
CA LEU A 16 26.53 11.01 22.93
C LEU A 16 25.20 11.79 22.89
N PHE A 17 25.28 13.12 22.97
CA PHE A 17 24.18 13.98 22.59
C PHE A 17 23.93 13.73 21.11
N ILE A 18 23.03 12.80 20.82
CA ILE A 18 22.49 12.68 19.48
C ILE A 18 21.73 13.98 19.27
N SER A 19 22.26 14.81 18.39
CA SER A 19 21.59 16.04 17.98
C SER A 19 20.21 15.65 17.45
N ALA A 20 19.16 15.92 18.24
CA ALA A 20 17.79 15.72 17.78
C ALA A 20 17.60 16.58 16.53
N GLN A 21 17.18 15.96 15.44
CA GLN A 21 16.77 16.71 14.26
C GLN A 21 15.61 17.63 14.66
N LYS A 22 15.62 18.86 14.16
CA LYS A 22 14.59 19.85 14.49
C LYS A 22 14.14 20.61 13.25
N ILE A 23 12.86 20.87 13.19
CA ILE A 23 12.21 21.63 12.12
C ILE A 23 11.22 22.62 12.74
N SER A 24 11.03 23.79 12.14
CA SER A 24 9.97 24.69 12.61
C SER A 24 8.59 24.14 12.25
N LYS A 25 7.57 24.50 13.04
CA LYS A 25 6.17 24.12 12.75
C LYS A 25 5.73 24.59 11.36
N ALA A 26 6.11 25.83 11.01
CA ALA A 26 5.77 26.41 9.72
C ALA A 26 6.44 25.66 8.56
N GLU A 27 7.72 25.29 8.69
CA GLU A 27 8.43 24.51 7.68
C GLU A 27 7.89 23.08 7.58
N LEU A 28 7.60 22.43 8.72
CA LEU A 28 6.98 21.10 8.71
C LEU A 28 5.65 21.11 7.97
N LYS A 29 4.78 22.09 8.27
CA LYS A 29 3.49 22.22 7.59
C LYS A 29 3.65 22.52 6.09
N ASP A 30 4.58 23.39 5.72
CA ASP A 30 4.87 23.71 4.31
C ASP A 30 5.37 22.49 3.52
N LYS A 31 6.18 21.64 4.15
CA LYS A 31 6.68 20.38 3.53
C LYS A 31 5.58 19.32 3.41
N ILE A 32 4.70 19.19 4.40
CA ILE A 32 3.50 18.32 4.31
C ILE A 32 2.56 18.83 3.22
N ALA A 33 2.39 20.15 3.11
CA ALA A 33 1.64 20.75 2.01
C ALA A 33 2.28 20.41 0.64
N GLY A 34 3.62 20.44 0.59
CA GLY A 34 4.39 20.06 -0.58
C GLY A 34 4.14 18.61 -1.00
N ALA A 35 4.01 17.68 -0.04
CA ALA A 35 3.68 16.29 -0.32
C ALA A 35 2.32 16.17 -1.03
N TRP A 36 1.25 16.65 -0.41
CA TRP A 36 -0.10 16.57 -0.97
C TRP A 36 -0.24 17.29 -2.33
N ILE A 37 0.20 18.54 -2.41
CA ILE A 37 0.06 19.34 -3.62
C ILE A 37 0.95 18.78 -4.72
N GLY A 38 2.18 18.35 -4.40
CA GLY A 38 3.10 17.75 -5.36
C GLY A 38 2.55 16.44 -5.94
N GLN A 39 1.99 15.57 -5.10
CA GLN A 39 1.36 14.32 -5.51
C GLN A 39 0.18 14.60 -6.46
N MET A 40 -0.73 15.51 -6.11
CA MET A 40 -1.84 15.91 -6.97
C MET A 40 -1.34 16.47 -8.32
N VAL A 41 -0.30 17.33 -8.31
CA VAL A 41 0.31 17.83 -9.56
C VAL A 41 0.79 16.68 -10.39
N GLY A 42 1.55 15.75 -9.81
CA GLY A 42 2.16 14.63 -10.53
C GLY A 42 1.13 13.71 -11.15
N ASN A 43 0.13 13.26 -10.37
CA ASN A 43 -0.92 12.38 -10.87
C ASN A 43 -1.70 13.02 -12.02
N ILE A 44 -2.26 14.23 -11.82
CA ILE A 44 -3.04 14.92 -12.86
C ILE A 44 -2.22 15.17 -14.13
N TYR A 45 -0.92 15.46 -13.97
CA TYR A 45 -0.01 15.70 -15.08
C TYR A 45 0.33 14.40 -15.83
N GLY A 46 0.53 13.30 -15.11
CA GLY A 46 0.91 12.00 -15.64
C GLY A 46 -0.22 11.21 -16.30
N LEU A 47 -1.46 11.27 -15.76
CA LEU A 47 -2.62 10.51 -16.22
C LEU A 47 -2.84 10.49 -17.76
N PRO A 48 -2.64 11.58 -18.52
CA PRO A 48 -2.78 11.53 -19.98
C PRO A 48 -1.73 10.66 -20.68
N PHE A 49 -0.66 10.29 -19.98
CA PHE A 49 0.48 9.54 -20.52
C PHE A 49 0.61 8.14 -19.94
N GLU A 50 -0.21 7.78 -18.97
CA GLU A 50 -0.29 6.44 -18.42
C GLU A 50 -0.37 5.38 -19.53
N ASN A 51 0.38 4.29 -19.38
CA ASN A 51 0.49 3.19 -20.36
C ASN A 51 1.01 3.59 -21.76
N LYS A 52 1.56 4.81 -21.89
CA LYS A 52 2.24 5.26 -23.11
C LYS A 52 3.76 5.14 -22.95
N PHE A 53 4.47 5.33 -24.03
CA PHE A 53 5.94 5.30 -24.04
C PHE A 53 6.54 4.00 -23.46
N VAL A 54 5.87 2.86 -23.70
CA VAL A 54 6.31 1.55 -23.19
C VAL A 54 7.56 1.08 -23.96
N ASP A 55 7.51 1.06 -25.28
CA ASP A 55 8.60 0.59 -26.11
C ASP A 55 9.76 1.59 -26.14
N GLU A 56 9.44 2.86 -26.37
CA GLU A 56 10.40 3.96 -26.41
C GLU A 56 9.95 5.11 -25.51
N PRO A 57 10.89 5.79 -24.82
CA PRO A 57 10.57 6.97 -24.02
C PRO A 57 10.11 8.14 -24.88
N ALA A 58 9.36 9.07 -24.30
CA ALA A 58 9.01 10.29 -25.00
C ALA A 58 10.25 11.17 -25.24
N PRO A 59 10.37 11.82 -26.42
CA PRO A 59 11.49 12.72 -26.68
C PRO A 59 11.39 14.03 -25.88
N GLU A 60 12.52 14.57 -25.45
CA GLU A 60 12.59 15.86 -24.71
C GLU A 60 12.00 17.06 -25.50
N SER A 61 11.90 16.96 -26.83
CA SER A 61 11.26 17.99 -27.65
C SER A 61 9.78 18.21 -27.32
N ARG A 62 9.18 17.32 -26.51
CA ARG A 62 7.80 17.43 -25.99
C ARG A 62 7.71 18.09 -24.63
N PHE A 63 8.83 18.38 -23.98
CA PHE A 63 8.86 19.02 -22.67
C PHE A 63 8.61 20.54 -22.76
N PRO A 64 7.90 21.17 -21.83
CA PRO A 64 7.05 20.51 -20.84
C PRO A 64 5.77 19.94 -21.47
N PHE A 65 5.27 18.81 -20.94
CA PHE A 65 4.05 18.19 -21.44
C PHE A 65 2.80 19.02 -21.14
N GLY A 66 2.74 19.67 -19.97
CA GLY A 66 1.55 20.34 -19.46
C GLY A 66 0.42 19.36 -19.07
N TYR A 67 -0.67 19.88 -18.54
CA TYR A 67 -1.82 19.07 -18.12
C TYR A 67 -2.64 18.47 -19.26
N THR A 68 -2.35 18.86 -20.50
CA THR A 68 -3.07 18.38 -21.70
C THR A 68 -4.59 18.44 -21.53
N LYS A 69 -5.32 17.34 -21.76
CA LYS A 69 -6.78 17.29 -21.61
C LYS A 69 -7.26 17.38 -20.14
N ASN A 70 -6.39 17.19 -19.17
CA ASN A 70 -6.79 17.29 -17.76
C ASN A 70 -6.97 18.73 -17.30
N ILE A 71 -6.51 19.71 -18.09
CA ILE A 71 -6.81 21.12 -17.83
C ILE A 71 -8.34 21.38 -17.83
N ASP A 72 -9.07 20.75 -18.75
CA ASP A 72 -10.53 20.87 -18.84
C ASP A 72 -11.21 20.27 -17.60
N LYS A 73 -10.69 19.16 -17.10
CA LYS A 73 -11.21 18.55 -15.86
C LYS A 73 -10.93 19.41 -14.63
N LEU A 74 -9.72 19.98 -14.52
CA LEU A 74 -9.38 20.92 -13.45
C LEU A 74 -10.35 22.12 -13.45
N GLN A 75 -10.66 22.66 -14.62
CA GLN A 75 -11.62 23.74 -14.76
C GLN A 75 -13.05 23.29 -14.41
N GLN A 76 -13.49 22.13 -14.89
CA GLN A 76 -14.82 21.57 -14.62
C GLN A 76 -15.03 21.30 -13.13
N TYR A 77 -14.06 20.69 -12.45
CA TYR A 77 -14.13 20.39 -11.03
C TYR A 77 -13.86 21.62 -10.15
N ASN A 78 -13.26 22.65 -10.73
CA ASN A 78 -12.78 23.83 -10.01
C ASN A 78 -11.90 23.44 -8.81
N GLY A 79 -10.98 22.49 -9.01
CA GLY A 79 -10.13 21.91 -7.99
C GLY A 79 -9.29 20.76 -8.52
N ALA A 80 -8.43 20.18 -7.65
CA ALA A 80 -7.71 18.96 -7.92
C ALA A 80 -8.63 17.74 -7.91
N PHE A 81 -8.21 16.70 -8.56
CA PHE A 81 -8.79 15.35 -8.50
C PHE A 81 -7.65 14.33 -8.58
N SER A 82 -7.94 13.10 -8.25
CA SER A 82 -7.01 11.98 -8.45
C SER A 82 -7.82 10.73 -8.78
N ASP A 83 -7.14 9.66 -9.11
CA ASP A 83 -7.71 8.33 -9.11
C ASP A 83 -7.35 7.61 -7.79
N ASP A 84 -6.69 6.47 -7.84
CA ASP A 84 -6.36 5.73 -6.60
C ASP A 84 -5.12 6.27 -5.87
N ASP A 85 -4.21 6.99 -6.51
CA ASP A 85 -3.00 7.53 -5.86
C ASP A 85 -3.31 8.36 -4.59
N THR A 86 -4.03 9.45 -4.75
CA THR A 86 -4.33 10.36 -3.63
C THR A 86 -5.58 9.95 -2.85
N ASP A 87 -6.57 9.35 -3.53
CA ASP A 87 -7.86 9.00 -2.92
C ASP A 87 -7.71 7.96 -1.80
N VAL A 88 -6.83 6.97 -1.94
CA VAL A 88 -6.59 5.95 -0.90
C VAL A 88 -5.82 6.55 0.27
N GLU A 89 -4.86 7.41 0.03
CA GLU A 89 -4.16 8.12 1.10
C GLU A 89 -5.09 9.04 1.91
N TYR A 90 -6.07 9.63 1.26
CA TYR A 90 -7.10 10.40 1.96
C TYR A 90 -7.94 9.50 2.89
N ILE A 91 -8.26 8.26 2.50
CA ILE A 91 -8.84 7.26 3.41
C ILE A 91 -7.89 6.98 4.59
N TYR A 92 -6.59 6.85 4.35
CA TYR A 92 -5.62 6.58 5.42
C TYR A 92 -5.52 7.72 6.43
N LEU A 93 -5.63 8.97 5.98
CA LEU A 93 -5.77 10.11 6.88
C LEU A 93 -7.00 9.96 7.81
N LEU A 94 -8.15 9.61 7.24
CA LEU A 94 -9.38 9.36 7.99
C LEU A 94 -9.20 8.22 9.01
N LEU A 95 -8.54 7.13 8.61
CA LEU A 95 -8.27 6.01 9.50
C LEU A 95 -7.31 6.38 10.64
N MET A 96 -6.29 7.20 10.37
CA MET A 96 -5.44 7.76 11.44
C MET A 96 -6.22 8.64 12.42
N GLU A 97 -7.21 9.38 11.95
CA GLU A 97 -8.07 10.18 12.84
C GLU A 97 -8.98 9.31 13.70
N LYS A 98 -9.55 8.27 13.10
CA LYS A 98 -10.50 7.37 13.77
C LYS A 98 -9.82 6.43 14.78
N TYR A 99 -8.65 5.90 14.45
CA TYR A 99 -8.00 4.82 15.20
C TYR A 99 -6.65 5.19 15.80
N GLY A 100 -6.18 6.43 15.60
CA GLY A 100 -4.85 6.88 16.00
C GLY A 100 -3.81 6.69 14.88
N VAL A 101 -2.62 7.25 15.10
CA VAL A 101 -1.53 7.33 14.09
C VAL A 101 -0.94 5.97 13.66
N GLU A 102 -1.26 4.91 14.38
CA GLU A 102 -0.83 3.54 14.06
C GLU A 102 -2.05 2.60 14.01
N PRO A 103 -2.94 2.73 13.01
CA PRO A 103 -4.06 1.81 12.84
C PRO A 103 -3.54 0.38 12.61
N THR A 104 -4.35 -0.60 13.02
CA THR A 104 -4.06 -2.03 12.83
C THR A 104 -4.48 -2.51 11.43
N TYR A 105 -4.06 -3.69 11.02
CA TYR A 105 -4.56 -4.32 9.80
C TYR A 105 -6.08 -4.52 9.81
N ALA A 106 -6.66 -4.80 10.98
CA ALA A 106 -8.11 -4.89 11.11
C ALA A 106 -8.80 -3.54 10.80
N ASN A 107 -8.22 -2.43 11.28
CA ASN A 107 -8.72 -1.08 10.97
C ASN A 107 -8.55 -0.73 9.48
N MET A 108 -7.40 -1.10 8.89
CA MET A 108 -7.16 -0.91 7.46
C MET A 108 -8.20 -1.67 6.63
N ARG A 109 -8.40 -2.96 6.95
CA ARG A 109 -9.42 -3.79 6.29
C ARG A 109 -10.82 -3.18 6.37
N GLU A 110 -11.22 -2.67 7.54
CA GLU A 110 -12.52 -2.02 7.71
C GLU A 110 -12.67 -0.81 6.77
N GLY A 111 -11.65 0.08 6.75
CA GLY A 111 -11.66 1.25 5.87
C GLY A 111 -11.69 0.88 4.40
N TRP A 112 -10.88 -0.08 3.98
CA TRP A 112 -10.85 -0.58 2.60
C TRP A 112 -12.21 -1.12 2.16
N MET A 113 -12.79 -2.03 2.93
CA MET A 113 -14.09 -2.65 2.62
C MET A 113 -15.23 -1.65 2.59
N TYR A 114 -15.16 -0.58 3.37
CA TYR A 114 -16.22 0.44 3.41
C TYR A 114 -16.07 1.48 2.31
N HIS A 115 -14.88 2.05 2.14
CA HIS A 115 -14.66 3.21 1.26
C HIS A 115 -14.25 2.84 -0.17
N ILE A 116 -13.65 1.66 -0.41
CA ILE A 116 -13.21 1.24 -1.74
C ILE A 116 -14.21 0.26 -2.33
N ARG A 117 -14.97 0.67 -3.35
CA ARG A 117 -16.05 -0.13 -3.93
C ARG A 117 -15.92 -0.33 -5.44
N ASP A 118 -15.36 0.64 -6.12
CA ASP A 118 -15.08 0.60 -7.55
C ASP A 118 -13.76 1.33 -7.85
N ARG A 119 -13.38 1.40 -9.11
CA ARG A 119 -12.13 2.03 -9.56
C ARG A 119 -10.93 1.60 -8.73
N VAL A 120 -10.80 0.30 -8.58
CA VAL A 120 -9.72 -0.37 -7.90
C VAL A 120 -9.18 -1.46 -8.82
N TRP A 121 -7.87 -1.52 -8.96
CA TRP A 121 -7.23 -2.34 -9.99
C TRP A 121 -6.22 -3.31 -9.39
N LEU A 122 -5.82 -4.28 -10.18
CA LEU A 122 -4.67 -5.15 -9.99
C LEU A 122 -4.55 -5.73 -8.56
N ALA A 123 -3.40 -5.50 -7.90
CA ALA A 123 -3.14 -6.03 -6.57
C ALA A 123 -4.08 -5.45 -5.51
N ASN A 124 -4.44 -4.18 -5.63
CA ASN A 124 -5.42 -3.52 -4.75
C ASN A 124 -6.78 -4.21 -4.85
N ARG A 125 -7.23 -4.53 -6.05
CA ARG A 125 -8.51 -5.22 -6.27
C ARG A 125 -8.50 -6.64 -5.74
N ALA A 126 -7.43 -7.38 -5.97
CA ALA A 126 -7.29 -8.74 -5.46
C ALA A 126 -7.27 -8.73 -3.92
N ALA A 127 -6.54 -7.79 -3.30
CA ALA A 127 -6.52 -7.62 -1.85
C ALA A 127 -7.92 -7.32 -1.29
N LEU A 128 -8.66 -6.39 -1.90
CA LEU A 128 -10.04 -6.09 -1.50
C LEU A 128 -10.95 -7.32 -1.61
N GLY A 129 -10.83 -8.10 -2.67
CA GLY A 129 -11.54 -9.38 -2.83
C GLY A 129 -11.24 -10.35 -1.70
N LEU A 130 -9.97 -10.53 -1.36
CA LEU A 130 -9.55 -11.36 -0.23
C LEU A 130 -10.08 -10.83 1.12
N MET A 131 -10.10 -9.52 1.33
CA MET A 131 -10.70 -8.90 2.52
C MET A 131 -12.17 -9.27 2.67
N HIS A 132 -12.92 -9.24 1.59
CA HIS A 132 -14.32 -9.63 1.57
C HIS A 132 -14.52 -11.13 1.83
N LEU A 133 -13.57 -11.98 1.43
CA LEU A 133 -13.57 -13.40 1.77
C LEU A 133 -13.19 -13.69 3.23
N GLY A 134 -12.84 -12.67 4.02
CA GLY A 134 -12.52 -12.82 5.44
C GLY A 134 -11.03 -12.82 5.75
N PHE A 135 -10.15 -12.67 4.76
CA PHE A 135 -8.72 -12.51 5.00
C PHE A 135 -8.42 -11.13 5.57
N THR A 136 -7.47 -11.07 6.49
CA THR A 136 -6.87 -9.83 6.95
C THR A 136 -5.49 -9.65 6.33
N PRO A 137 -5.01 -8.41 6.10
CA PRO A 137 -3.60 -8.22 5.80
C PRO A 137 -2.71 -8.87 6.89
N PRO A 138 -1.53 -9.36 6.55
CA PRO A 138 -0.88 -9.34 5.25
C PRO A 138 -1.26 -10.51 4.32
N PHE A 139 -2.22 -11.38 4.67
CA PHE A 139 -2.70 -12.43 3.77
C PHE A 139 -3.21 -11.87 2.44
N THR A 140 -3.80 -10.68 2.45
CA THR A 140 -4.36 -10.05 1.25
C THR A 140 -3.30 -9.63 0.23
N GLY A 141 -2.05 -9.50 0.65
CA GLY A 141 -0.91 -9.24 -0.23
C GLY A 141 -0.06 -10.49 -0.53
N ASP A 142 -0.29 -11.61 0.18
CA ASP A 142 0.54 -12.83 0.09
C ASP A 142 0.67 -13.35 -1.35
N GLU A 143 1.88 -13.69 -1.76
CA GLU A 143 2.21 -14.11 -3.13
C GLU A 143 1.49 -15.38 -3.60
N ASN A 144 0.98 -16.20 -2.66
CA ASN A 144 0.21 -17.40 -2.98
C ASN A 144 -1.30 -17.14 -3.07
N LEU A 145 -1.78 -15.99 -2.59
CA LEU A 145 -3.20 -15.63 -2.56
C LEU A 145 -3.55 -14.49 -3.49
N ASN A 146 -2.69 -13.49 -3.60
CA ASN A 146 -2.90 -12.33 -4.46
C ASN A 146 -2.15 -12.54 -5.79
N PRO A 147 -2.84 -12.82 -6.91
CA PRO A 147 -2.18 -13.12 -8.19
C PRO A 147 -1.45 -11.92 -8.80
N HIS A 148 -1.61 -10.73 -8.22
CA HIS A 148 -1.01 -9.48 -8.67
C HIS A 148 0.03 -8.91 -7.69
N TRP A 149 0.43 -9.67 -6.68
CA TRP A 149 1.32 -9.26 -5.57
C TRP A 149 2.60 -8.51 -5.99
N TYR A 150 3.05 -8.70 -7.24
CA TYR A 150 4.29 -8.15 -7.81
C TYR A 150 4.11 -6.79 -8.48
N GLN A 151 2.91 -6.20 -8.41
CA GLN A 151 2.60 -4.96 -9.12
C GLN A 151 2.79 -3.72 -8.24
N ILE A 152 2.71 -2.55 -8.88
CA ILE A 152 3.10 -1.26 -8.32
C ILE A 152 2.18 -0.76 -7.20
N ASP A 153 1.00 -1.30 -7.08
CA ASP A 153 -0.09 -0.81 -6.23
C ASP A 153 0.31 -0.28 -4.83
N PRO A 154 1.26 -0.91 -4.08
CA PRO A 154 1.63 -0.35 -2.79
C PRO A 154 2.46 0.94 -2.87
N GLN A 155 3.06 1.27 -4.02
CA GLN A 155 3.87 2.48 -4.14
C GLN A 155 3.02 3.74 -4.21
N LEU A 156 1.83 3.65 -4.79
CA LEU A 156 0.96 4.78 -5.11
C LEU A 156 0.03 5.21 -3.96
N ILE A 157 -0.01 4.46 -2.87
CA ILE A 157 -1.02 4.69 -1.81
C ILE A 157 -0.42 4.73 -0.39
N ASN A 158 0.89 4.80 -0.24
CA ASN A 158 1.53 4.62 1.08
C ASN A 158 2.48 5.75 1.50
N GLU A 159 2.59 6.82 0.75
CA GLU A 159 3.50 7.92 1.06
C GLU A 159 3.10 8.68 2.33
N ILE A 160 1.81 8.70 2.67
CA ILE A 160 1.28 9.37 3.88
C ILE A 160 1.93 8.84 5.16
N TRP A 161 2.27 7.56 5.22
CA TRP A 161 2.95 6.97 6.38
C TRP A 161 4.36 7.54 6.59
N ALA A 162 4.97 8.06 5.53
CA ALA A 162 6.30 8.62 5.57
C ALA A 162 6.28 10.14 5.75
N TYR A 163 5.40 10.89 5.08
CA TYR A 163 5.35 12.33 5.29
C TYR A 163 4.64 12.74 6.59
N THR A 164 4.03 11.81 7.31
CA THR A 164 3.66 11.99 8.72
C THR A 164 4.79 11.63 9.69
N ALA A 165 5.91 11.08 9.20
CA ALA A 165 7.05 10.62 10.00
C ALA A 165 8.35 11.40 9.72
N PRO A 166 8.38 12.76 9.83
CA PRO A 166 9.51 13.58 9.42
C PRO A 166 10.80 13.16 10.12
N GLY A 167 11.86 12.84 9.35
CA GLY A 167 13.17 12.47 9.86
C GLY A 167 13.26 11.11 10.57
N MET A 168 12.17 10.38 10.69
CA MET A 168 12.13 9.05 11.31
C MET A 168 12.28 7.96 10.24
N ILE A 169 13.45 7.90 9.58
CA ILE A 169 13.70 7.11 8.37
C ILE A 169 13.36 5.62 8.57
N SER A 170 13.95 4.98 9.58
CA SER A 170 13.70 3.55 9.83
C SER A 170 12.27 3.26 10.31
N TYR A 171 11.62 4.23 10.97
CA TYR A 171 10.19 4.13 11.28
C TYR A 171 9.36 4.13 10.00
N ALA A 172 9.59 5.11 9.12
CA ALA A 172 8.87 5.24 7.85
C ALA A 172 9.08 4.00 6.96
N ALA A 173 10.31 3.51 6.84
CA ALA A 173 10.62 2.29 6.11
C ALA A 173 9.85 1.08 6.64
N GLY A 174 9.87 0.85 7.96
CA GLY A 174 9.15 -0.27 8.58
C GLY A 174 7.63 -0.14 8.47
N LYS A 175 7.10 1.08 8.58
CA LYS A 175 5.65 1.33 8.39
C LYS A 175 5.24 1.15 6.93
N SER A 176 6.09 1.55 5.99
CA SER A 176 5.86 1.34 4.55
C SER A 176 5.91 -0.14 4.18
N ASP A 177 6.82 -0.94 4.74
CA ASP A 177 6.82 -2.41 4.56
C ASP A 177 5.51 -3.01 5.06
N TRP A 178 5.09 -2.65 6.29
CA TRP A 178 3.84 -3.11 6.86
C TRP A 178 2.64 -2.73 5.97
N ALA A 179 2.56 -1.49 5.53
CA ALA A 179 1.44 -1.01 4.72
C ALA A 179 1.44 -1.64 3.31
N ALA A 180 2.59 -1.80 2.68
CA ALA A 180 2.73 -2.44 1.37
C ALA A 180 2.22 -3.88 1.36
N ARG A 181 2.33 -4.58 2.50
CA ARG A 181 1.83 -5.97 2.64
C ARG A 181 0.31 -6.09 2.68
N ILE A 182 -0.42 -5.00 2.62
CA ILE A 182 -1.87 -5.04 2.40
C ILE A 182 -2.20 -5.61 1.02
N THR A 183 -1.38 -5.29 0.01
CA THR A 183 -1.65 -5.59 -1.39
C THR A 183 -0.57 -6.40 -2.10
N SER A 184 0.66 -6.42 -1.56
CA SER A 184 1.82 -7.00 -2.23
C SER A 184 2.74 -7.75 -1.26
N ASP A 185 3.69 -8.51 -1.79
CA ASP A 185 4.59 -9.34 -1.00
C ASP A 185 6.01 -9.39 -1.63
N SER A 186 6.88 -10.12 -0.98
CA SER A 186 8.23 -10.43 -1.45
C SER A 186 8.97 -9.13 -1.85
N TRP A 187 9.64 -9.13 -2.99
CA TRP A 187 10.41 -8.00 -3.50
C TRP A 187 9.55 -6.80 -3.98
N ALA A 188 8.26 -6.98 -4.17
CA ALA A 188 7.39 -5.90 -4.65
C ALA A 188 7.08 -4.84 -3.59
N VAL A 189 7.32 -5.14 -2.31
CA VAL A 189 7.20 -4.16 -1.23
C VAL A 189 8.42 -3.23 -1.12
N SER A 190 9.58 -3.66 -1.63
CA SER A 190 10.86 -2.96 -1.47
C SER A 190 10.88 -1.55 -2.06
N PRO A 191 10.28 -1.26 -3.23
CA PRO A 191 10.15 0.11 -3.71
C PRO A 191 9.41 1.03 -2.74
N THR A 192 8.27 0.57 -2.20
CA THR A 192 7.49 1.34 -1.20
C THR A 192 8.32 1.64 0.06
N VAL A 193 9.10 0.67 0.52
CA VAL A 193 10.03 0.85 1.66
C VAL A 193 11.08 1.92 1.34
N LEU A 194 11.69 1.85 0.16
CA LEU A 194 12.72 2.81 -0.26
C LEU A 194 12.15 4.22 -0.35
N TYR A 195 11.02 4.40 -1.03
CA TYR A 195 10.36 5.70 -1.16
C TYR A 195 9.91 6.24 0.19
N GLY A 196 9.34 5.41 1.06
CA GLY A 196 8.97 5.81 2.41
C GLY A 196 10.17 6.33 3.21
N ALA A 197 11.31 5.64 3.15
CA ALA A 197 12.56 6.10 3.76
C ALA A 197 13.03 7.44 3.17
N MET A 198 12.95 7.60 1.84
CA MET A 198 13.31 8.85 1.15
C MET A 198 12.41 10.02 1.55
N TYR A 199 11.09 9.83 1.61
CA TYR A 199 10.13 10.85 2.04
C TYR A 199 10.42 11.35 3.46
N ALA A 200 10.68 10.43 4.40
CA ALA A 200 11.01 10.81 5.78
C ALA A 200 12.34 11.59 5.87
N ASP A 201 13.37 11.20 5.11
CA ASP A 201 14.67 11.90 5.07
C ASP A 201 14.57 13.26 4.35
N ALA A 202 13.67 13.42 3.39
CA ALA A 202 13.48 14.62 2.58
C ALA A 202 13.10 15.87 3.39
N PHE A 203 12.56 15.71 4.60
CA PHE A 203 12.36 16.83 5.50
C PHE A 203 13.66 17.54 5.90
N PHE A 204 14.80 16.83 5.83
CA PHE A 204 16.10 17.32 6.28
C PHE A 204 17.20 17.21 5.24
N CYS A 205 16.97 16.51 4.13
CA CYS A 205 17.94 16.30 3.07
C CYS A 205 17.40 16.82 1.72
N LYS A 206 18.22 17.62 1.00
CA LYS A 206 17.90 18.15 -0.33
C LYS A 206 18.80 17.58 -1.43
N ASP A 207 19.61 16.58 -1.10
CA ASP A 207 20.52 15.92 -2.03
C ASP A 207 19.93 14.57 -2.44
N ILE A 208 19.47 14.48 -3.69
CA ILE A 208 18.77 13.31 -4.22
C ILE A 208 19.61 12.03 -4.08
N ARG A 209 20.90 12.11 -4.41
CA ARG A 209 21.79 10.95 -4.34
C ARG A 209 21.97 10.47 -2.89
N LYS A 210 22.05 11.41 -1.93
CA LYS A 210 22.08 11.07 -0.51
C LYS A 210 20.77 10.47 -0.03
N LEU A 211 19.63 10.99 -0.46
CA LEU A 211 18.33 10.41 -0.15
C LEU A 211 18.28 8.94 -0.56
N ILE A 212 18.57 8.66 -1.83
CA ILE A 212 18.57 7.29 -2.36
C ILE A 212 19.56 6.41 -1.60
N THR A 213 20.80 6.85 -1.40
CA THR A 213 21.84 6.03 -0.76
C THR A 213 21.61 5.80 0.74
N ARG A 214 20.91 6.69 1.42
CA ARG A 214 20.49 6.49 2.82
C ARG A 214 19.32 5.53 2.89
N ALA A 215 18.31 5.71 2.06
CA ALA A 215 17.15 4.85 2.00
C ALA A 215 17.50 3.38 1.64
N LEU A 216 18.51 3.17 0.79
CA LEU A 216 19.03 1.82 0.49
C LEU A 216 19.53 1.05 1.72
N LYS A 217 19.81 1.71 2.85
CA LYS A 217 20.22 1.04 4.09
C LYS A 217 19.07 0.39 4.83
N GLU A 218 17.85 0.75 4.49
CA GLU A 218 16.63 0.18 5.06
C GLU A 218 16.19 -1.11 4.35
N LEU A 219 16.85 -1.46 3.24
CA LEU A 219 16.64 -2.71 2.51
C LEU A 219 17.83 -3.68 2.75
N PRO A 220 17.59 -5.00 2.74
CA PRO A 220 18.65 -6.00 2.71
C PRO A 220 19.62 -5.76 1.54
N ALA A 221 20.90 -6.04 1.76
CA ALA A 221 21.93 -5.76 0.74
C ALA A 221 21.77 -6.61 -0.53
N ASP A 222 21.17 -7.77 -0.40
CA ASP A 222 20.85 -8.75 -1.44
C ASP A 222 19.42 -8.64 -1.97
N ASP A 223 18.67 -7.64 -1.50
CA ASP A 223 17.33 -7.35 -2.01
C ASP A 223 17.39 -7.01 -3.50
N ARG A 224 16.46 -7.60 -4.27
CA ARG A 224 16.39 -7.45 -5.73
C ARG A 224 16.28 -5.98 -6.16
N TYR A 225 15.44 -5.20 -5.47
CA TYR A 225 15.25 -3.78 -5.79
C TYR A 225 16.44 -2.93 -5.34
N ALA A 226 17.04 -3.22 -4.18
CA ALA A 226 18.23 -2.52 -3.72
C ALA A 226 19.42 -2.71 -4.69
N ILE A 227 19.58 -3.90 -5.26
CA ILE A 227 20.57 -4.18 -6.31
C ILE A 227 20.26 -3.36 -7.55
N ALA A 228 19.00 -3.35 -7.98
CA ALA A 228 18.56 -2.62 -9.18
C ALA A 228 18.75 -1.10 -9.04
N VAL A 229 18.44 -0.52 -7.88
CA VAL A 229 18.67 0.93 -7.63
C VAL A 229 20.15 1.29 -7.69
N LYS A 230 21.05 0.44 -7.16
CA LYS A 230 22.51 0.63 -7.30
C LYS A 230 22.94 0.61 -8.78
N GLU A 231 22.32 -0.24 -9.60
CA GLU A 231 22.55 -0.25 -11.04
C GLU A 231 22.06 1.06 -11.69
N MET A 232 20.93 1.63 -11.28
CA MET A 232 20.47 2.93 -11.80
C MET A 232 21.43 4.06 -11.47
N ILE A 233 21.98 4.08 -10.26
CA ILE A 233 23.02 5.04 -9.88
C ILE A 233 24.26 4.86 -10.79
N ALA A 234 24.69 3.63 -11.03
CA ALA A 234 25.82 3.35 -11.91
C ALA A 234 25.54 3.72 -13.39
N LEU A 235 24.30 3.56 -13.86
CA LEU A 235 23.89 4.00 -15.20
C LEU A 235 23.92 5.53 -15.32
N TYR A 236 23.44 6.25 -14.32
CA TYR A 236 23.54 7.71 -14.26
C TYR A 236 25.01 8.17 -14.29
N ASP A 237 25.88 7.54 -13.50
CA ASP A 237 27.32 7.88 -13.49
C ASP A 237 27.98 7.61 -14.84
N LYS A 238 27.54 6.56 -15.54
CA LYS A 238 28.09 6.19 -16.85
C LYS A 238 27.54 7.03 -18.00
N TYR A 239 26.29 7.44 -17.91
CA TYR A 239 25.56 8.17 -18.95
C TYR A 239 24.93 9.46 -18.42
N PRO A 240 25.69 10.39 -17.81
CA PRO A 240 25.11 11.51 -17.02
C PRO A 240 24.28 12.50 -17.84
N LYS A 241 24.34 12.46 -19.17
CA LYS A 241 23.59 13.32 -20.10
C LYS A 241 22.65 12.54 -21.04
N ASP A 242 22.61 11.23 -20.91
CA ASP A 242 21.83 10.36 -21.80
C ASP A 242 20.89 9.46 -21.00
N TRP A 243 19.85 10.09 -20.47
CA TRP A 243 18.81 9.40 -19.71
C TRP A 243 18.03 8.39 -20.57
N VAL A 244 17.89 8.64 -21.88
CA VAL A 244 17.24 7.74 -22.84
C VAL A 244 17.98 6.41 -22.87
N LYS A 245 19.32 6.47 -22.96
CA LYS A 245 20.16 5.26 -22.94
C LYS A 245 20.05 4.50 -21.62
N ALA A 246 20.05 5.20 -20.50
CA ALA A 246 19.86 4.59 -19.18
C ALA A 246 18.50 3.89 -19.08
N ARG A 247 17.42 4.58 -19.50
CA ARG A 247 16.06 4.03 -19.55
C ARG A 247 15.96 2.79 -20.44
N GLN A 248 16.57 2.80 -21.62
CA GLN A 248 16.55 1.63 -22.52
C GLN A 248 17.26 0.43 -21.90
N ILE A 249 18.40 0.62 -21.23
CA ILE A 249 19.13 -0.45 -20.54
C ILE A 249 18.29 -0.98 -19.37
N MET A 250 17.70 -0.11 -18.58
CA MET A 250 16.80 -0.46 -17.49
C MET A 250 15.59 -1.26 -17.99
N ALA A 251 14.88 -0.75 -19.00
CA ALA A 251 13.71 -1.40 -19.55
C ALA A 251 14.03 -2.76 -20.20
N LYS A 252 15.19 -2.89 -20.85
CA LYS A 252 15.62 -4.19 -21.36
C LYS A 252 15.70 -5.22 -20.24
N LYS A 253 16.32 -4.89 -19.13
CA LYS A 253 16.55 -5.85 -18.01
C LYS A 253 15.30 -6.10 -17.18
N TYR A 254 14.55 -5.05 -16.82
CA TYR A 254 13.47 -5.10 -15.83
C TYR A 254 12.06 -5.12 -16.44
N TYR A 255 11.96 -5.07 -17.78
CA TYR A 255 10.70 -5.26 -18.50
C TYR A 255 10.82 -6.31 -19.61
N ILE A 256 11.73 -6.14 -20.58
CA ILE A 256 11.81 -7.04 -21.74
C ILE A 256 12.27 -8.44 -21.32
N ASP A 257 13.33 -8.51 -20.53
CA ASP A 257 13.93 -9.76 -20.04
C ASP A 257 13.30 -10.26 -18.71
N GLU A 258 12.27 -9.58 -18.20
CA GLU A 258 11.55 -9.99 -16.99
C GLU A 258 10.86 -11.35 -17.19
N PRO A 259 10.87 -12.26 -16.19
CA PRO A 259 10.17 -13.53 -16.27
C PRO A 259 8.69 -13.35 -16.62
N ALA A 260 8.15 -14.23 -17.45
CA ALA A 260 6.79 -14.12 -17.99
C ALA A 260 5.70 -13.97 -16.93
N MET A 261 5.88 -14.56 -15.75
CA MET A 261 4.91 -14.50 -14.64
C MET A 261 4.77 -13.08 -14.09
N THR A 262 5.87 -12.32 -14.00
CA THR A 262 5.92 -10.98 -13.40
C THR A 262 6.14 -9.88 -14.44
N LYS A 263 6.16 -10.25 -15.73
CA LYS A 263 6.34 -9.31 -16.84
C LYS A 263 5.05 -8.54 -17.10
N THR A 264 5.03 -7.31 -16.64
CA THR A 264 3.95 -6.35 -16.89
C THR A 264 4.49 -4.92 -16.86
N ILE A 265 3.78 -4.02 -17.49
CA ILE A 265 4.07 -2.58 -17.43
C ILE A 265 3.84 -2.00 -16.03
N TRP A 266 3.07 -2.67 -15.19
CA TRP A 266 2.79 -2.32 -13.80
C TRP A 266 3.70 -3.05 -12.79
N ASN A 267 4.82 -3.64 -13.23
CA ASN A 267 5.77 -4.29 -12.32
C ASN A 267 6.34 -3.28 -11.32
N ALA A 268 6.31 -3.62 -10.02
CA ALA A 268 6.74 -2.76 -8.93
C ALA A 268 8.19 -2.26 -9.08
N ASN A 269 9.13 -3.18 -9.38
CA ASN A 269 10.53 -2.80 -9.54
C ASN A 269 10.75 -1.90 -10.75
N LEU A 270 10.14 -2.23 -11.90
CA LEU A 270 10.24 -1.45 -13.12
C LEU A 270 9.85 0.00 -12.88
N ASN A 271 8.67 0.20 -12.31
CA ASN A 271 8.12 1.54 -12.09
C ASN A 271 8.89 2.31 -11.01
N GLY A 272 9.25 1.66 -9.90
CA GLY A 272 10.11 2.28 -8.92
C GLY A 272 11.47 2.73 -9.50
N LEU A 273 12.07 1.96 -10.43
CA LEU A 273 13.32 2.34 -11.08
C LEU A 273 13.17 3.51 -12.06
N CYS A 274 12.02 3.64 -12.73
CA CYS A 274 11.72 4.81 -13.56
C CYS A 274 11.75 6.08 -12.72
N GLY A 275 11.11 6.06 -11.54
CA GLY A 275 11.14 7.18 -10.60
C GLY A 275 12.57 7.52 -10.13
N ILE A 276 13.38 6.53 -9.79
CA ILE A 276 14.79 6.74 -9.41
C ILE A 276 15.58 7.41 -10.54
N LEU A 277 15.43 6.95 -11.78
CA LEU A 277 16.09 7.59 -12.93
C LEU A 277 15.56 9.02 -13.16
N ALA A 278 14.26 9.24 -13.09
CA ALA A 278 13.67 10.57 -13.22
C ALA A 278 14.24 11.56 -12.19
N MET A 279 14.40 11.14 -10.95
CA MET A 279 15.01 11.96 -9.89
C MET A 279 16.49 12.25 -10.17
N LEU A 280 17.26 11.24 -10.56
CA LEU A 280 18.70 11.40 -10.83
C LEU A 280 18.96 12.37 -11.98
N TYR A 281 18.22 12.25 -13.10
CA TYR A 281 18.37 13.10 -14.28
C TYR A 281 17.62 14.43 -14.20
N GLY A 282 16.65 14.54 -13.28
CA GLY A 282 15.97 15.79 -12.97
C GLY A 282 16.78 16.72 -12.08
N GLU A 283 17.76 16.16 -11.33
CA GLU A 283 18.74 16.90 -10.50
C GLU A 283 18.11 17.93 -9.53
N GLY A 284 16.86 17.68 -9.12
CA GLY A 284 16.11 18.54 -8.21
C GLY A 284 15.30 19.66 -8.88
N ASP A 285 15.37 19.80 -10.20
CA ASP A 285 14.43 20.64 -10.93
C ASP A 285 13.07 19.96 -10.99
N PHE A 286 12.03 20.63 -10.46
CA PHE A 286 10.69 20.07 -10.31
C PHE A 286 10.05 19.77 -11.68
N GLN A 287 10.06 20.76 -12.59
CA GLN A 287 9.44 20.61 -13.91
C GLN A 287 10.13 19.53 -14.74
N ARG A 288 11.47 19.55 -14.78
CA ARG A 288 12.26 18.55 -15.52
C ARG A 288 12.03 17.14 -14.94
N THR A 289 12.02 17.00 -13.62
CA THR A 289 11.79 15.70 -12.99
C THR A 289 10.39 15.17 -13.30
N LEU A 290 9.37 16.02 -13.25
CA LEU A 290 7.99 15.70 -13.61
C LEU A 290 7.88 15.24 -15.08
N ASP A 291 8.48 16.00 -16.02
CA ASP A 291 8.51 15.62 -17.44
C ASP A 291 9.23 14.30 -17.67
N LEU A 292 10.36 14.08 -17.01
CA LEU A 292 11.10 12.82 -17.09
C LEU A 292 10.29 11.64 -16.54
N SER A 293 9.56 11.82 -15.41
CA SER A 293 8.70 10.78 -14.85
C SER A 293 7.66 10.32 -15.89
N CYS A 294 7.01 11.26 -16.57
CA CYS A 294 6.07 10.96 -17.64
C CYS A 294 6.76 10.34 -18.88
N ALA A 295 7.93 10.85 -19.26
CA ALA A 295 8.67 10.40 -20.44
C ALA A 295 9.27 8.99 -20.30
N MET A 296 9.52 8.53 -19.06
CA MET A 296 9.96 7.16 -18.79
C MET A 296 8.92 6.12 -19.23
N GLY A 297 7.63 6.49 -19.25
CA GLY A 297 6.54 5.61 -19.66
C GLY A 297 6.09 4.64 -18.58
N PHE A 298 5.44 3.56 -19.00
CA PHE A 298 4.82 2.56 -18.10
C PHE A 298 3.69 3.18 -17.28
N ASP A 299 3.68 3.02 -15.97
CA ASP A 299 2.72 3.61 -15.04
C ASP A 299 3.20 4.98 -14.56
N CYS A 300 3.22 5.92 -15.50
CA CYS A 300 3.97 7.16 -15.31
C CYS A 300 3.25 8.23 -14.48
N ASP A 301 1.94 8.16 -14.32
CA ASP A 301 1.17 9.06 -13.46
C ASP A 301 1.43 8.77 -11.99
N ASN A 302 1.51 7.49 -11.61
CA ASN A 302 1.96 7.09 -10.29
C ASN A 302 3.39 7.58 -10.01
N GLN A 303 4.33 7.31 -10.92
CA GLN A 303 5.71 7.77 -10.74
C GLN A 303 5.78 9.29 -10.60
N ALA A 304 5.03 10.02 -11.43
CA ALA A 304 4.96 11.47 -11.37
C ALA A 304 4.36 11.95 -10.04
N ALA A 305 3.30 11.28 -9.52
CA ALA A 305 2.70 11.58 -8.24
C ALA A 305 3.70 11.39 -7.08
N THR A 306 4.27 10.20 -6.95
CA THR A 306 5.24 9.87 -5.89
C THR A 306 6.44 10.80 -5.89
N ILE A 307 7.05 11.04 -7.06
CA ILE A 307 8.27 11.86 -7.14
C ILE A 307 7.98 13.34 -6.93
N SER A 308 6.88 13.86 -7.46
CA SER A 308 6.50 15.27 -7.26
C SER A 308 6.12 15.55 -5.81
N GLY A 309 5.45 14.61 -5.13
CA GLY A 309 5.22 14.66 -3.70
C GLY A 309 6.52 14.68 -2.90
N LEU A 310 7.49 13.82 -3.25
CA LEU A 310 8.81 13.78 -2.62
C LEU A 310 9.57 15.10 -2.78
N LEU A 311 9.61 15.67 -3.99
CA LEU A 311 10.22 16.99 -4.24
C LEU A 311 9.49 18.09 -3.47
N GLY A 312 8.16 17.98 -3.34
CA GLY A 312 7.35 18.87 -2.52
C GLY A 312 7.75 18.82 -1.04
N VAL A 313 8.05 17.64 -0.49
CA VAL A 313 8.63 17.51 0.86
C VAL A 313 10.03 18.11 0.94
N MET A 314 10.88 17.88 -0.07
CA MET A 314 12.25 18.40 -0.08
C MET A 314 12.29 19.92 0.00
N TYR A 315 11.47 20.58 -0.79
CA TYR A 315 11.56 22.03 -1.02
C TYR A 315 10.44 22.84 -0.37
N GLY A 316 9.31 22.23 0.00
CA GLY A 316 8.10 22.87 0.50
C GLY A 316 7.12 23.28 -0.60
N ALA A 317 5.84 23.41 -0.26
CA ALA A 317 4.78 23.78 -1.20
C ALA A 317 5.00 25.13 -1.89
N LYS A 318 5.59 26.07 -1.17
CA LYS A 318 5.90 27.41 -1.70
C LYS A 318 6.90 27.43 -2.85
N SER A 319 7.66 26.33 -3.04
CA SER A 319 8.63 26.21 -4.13
C SER A 319 8.03 25.55 -5.37
N LEU A 320 6.82 25.01 -5.29
CA LEU A 320 6.17 24.39 -6.43
C LEU A 320 5.77 25.43 -7.49
N PRO A 321 5.94 25.13 -8.79
CA PRO A 321 5.61 26.08 -9.85
C PRO A 321 4.14 26.51 -9.82
N GLU A 322 3.88 27.82 -9.80
CA GLU A 322 2.50 28.34 -9.80
C GLU A 322 1.74 27.93 -11.06
N SER A 323 2.38 27.81 -12.21
CA SER A 323 1.79 27.31 -13.44
C SER A 323 1.22 25.90 -13.33
N LEU A 324 1.71 25.10 -12.37
CA LEU A 324 1.23 23.75 -12.10
C LEU A 324 0.21 23.71 -10.96
N THR A 325 0.41 24.53 -9.93
CA THR A 325 -0.48 24.52 -8.76
C THR A 325 -1.72 25.41 -8.94
N LYS A 326 -1.63 26.45 -9.81
CA LYS A 326 -2.72 27.39 -10.11
C LYS A 326 -2.90 27.53 -11.63
N PRO A 327 -3.16 26.44 -12.35
CA PRO A 327 -3.18 26.47 -13.82
C PRO A 327 -4.40 27.17 -14.45
N ILE A 328 -5.41 27.50 -13.65
CA ILE A 328 -6.64 28.15 -14.11
C ILE A 328 -6.63 29.62 -13.65
N GLU A 329 -6.94 30.50 -14.57
CA GLU A 329 -7.02 31.95 -14.29
C GLU A 329 -8.02 32.23 -13.15
N GLY A 330 -7.61 33.09 -12.21
CA GLY A 330 -8.40 33.44 -11.03
C GLY A 330 -8.20 32.53 -9.82
N TRP A 331 -7.42 31.46 -9.92
CA TRP A 331 -7.06 30.67 -8.76
C TRP A 331 -5.97 31.37 -7.94
N GLU A 332 -6.27 31.69 -6.70
CA GLU A 332 -5.32 32.32 -5.78
C GLU A 332 -4.55 31.29 -4.94
N LYS A 333 -5.16 30.14 -4.67
CA LYS A 333 -4.60 29.01 -3.92
C LYS A 333 -4.31 27.80 -4.82
N PRO A 334 -3.38 26.93 -4.43
CA PRO A 334 -3.16 25.67 -5.15
C PRO A 334 -4.49 24.93 -5.36
N PHE A 335 -4.77 24.58 -6.62
CA PHE A 335 -6.00 23.91 -7.04
C PHE A 335 -7.29 24.54 -6.47
N ASN A 336 -7.28 25.88 -6.31
CA ASN A 336 -8.39 26.62 -5.71
C ASN A 336 -8.81 26.11 -4.32
N ASP A 337 -7.87 25.51 -3.58
CA ASP A 337 -8.08 24.90 -2.28
C ASP A 337 -9.18 23.81 -2.26
N ARG A 338 -9.31 23.07 -3.33
CA ARG A 338 -10.33 22.01 -3.46
C ARG A 338 -9.72 20.71 -3.96
N TYR A 339 -10.02 19.63 -3.26
CA TYR A 339 -9.79 18.26 -3.69
C TYR A 339 -11.12 17.55 -3.87
N ILE A 340 -11.37 17.07 -5.08
CA ILE A 340 -12.62 16.43 -5.47
C ILE A 340 -12.44 14.93 -5.41
N ASN A 341 -13.13 14.28 -4.50
CA ASN A 341 -13.14 12.83 -4.39
C ASN A 341 -14.06 12.21 -5.44
N ILE A 342 -13.50 11.60 -6.47
CA ILE A 342 -14.26 11.03 -7.58
C ILE A 342 -14.34 9.50 -7.55
N THR A 343 -13.60 8.81 -6.67
CA THR A 343 -13.45 7.36 -6.72
C THR A 343 -13.87 6.61 -5.46
N ARG A 344 -13.92 7.26 -4.29
CA ARG A 344 -14.14 6.58 -3.00
C ARG A 344 -15.54 6.81 -2.44
N PHE A 345 -16.12 5.75 -1.92
CA PHE A 345 -17.46 5.79 -1.36
C PHE A 345 -17.47 6.51 0.00
N ASP A 346 -18.48 7.34 0.22
CA ASP A 346 -18.72 8.05 1.49
C ASP A 346 -17.49 8.84 2.00
N MET A 347 -16.76 9.41 1.05
CA MET A 347 -15.66 10.33 1.30
C MET A 347 -16.04 11.69 0.70
N PRO A 348 -16.09 12.75 1.51
CA PRO A 348 -16.45 14.08 0.99
C PRO A 348 -15.31 14.68 0.17
N ASP A 349 -15.63 15.66 -0.67
CA ASP A 349 -14.64 16.61 -1.16
C ASP A 349 -13.98 17.33 0.01
N ALA A 350 -12.75 17.77 -0.16
CA ALA A 350 -11.98 18.40 0.91
C ALA A 350 -11.43 19.78 0.49
N SER A 351 -11.18 20.64 1.48
CA SER A 351 -10.21 21.69 1.35
C SER A 351 -8.80 21.10 1.47
N ILE A 352 -7.91 21.45 0.55
CA ILE A 352 -6.51 21.01 0.58
C ILE A 352 -5.81 21.55 1.83
N GLU A 353 -6.11 22.79 2.24
CA GLU A 353 -5.58 23.37 3.48
C GLU A 353 -6.04 22.58 4.71
N ASP A 354 -7.29 22.09 4.73
CA ASP A 354 -7.81 21.23 5.81
C ASP A 354 -7.11 19.87 5.82
N MET A 355 -6.94 19.22 4.67
CA MET A 355 -6.17 17.97 4.57
C MET A 355 -4.75 18.14 5.11
N ILE A 356 -4.09 19.24 4.76
CA ILE A 356 -2.74 19.57 5.24
C ILE A 356 -2.72 19.77 6.76
N GLU A 357 -3.66 20.53 7.31
CA GLU A 357 -3.73 20.77 8.75
C GLU A 357 -3.96 19.48 9.53
N ARG A 358 -4.88 18.64 9.07
CA ARG A 358 -5.19 17.34 9.68
C ARG A 358 -3.98 16.42 9.65
N THR A 359 -3.30 16.33 8.50
CA THR A 359 -2.07 15.55 8.33
C THR A 359 -0.93 16.07 9.21
N TYR A 360 -0.75 17.39 9.28
CA TYR A 360 0.21 18.03 10.17
C TYR A 360 -0.04 17.67 11.64
N ASN A 361 -1.30 17.68 12.07
CA ASN A 361 -1.66 17.30 13.43
C ASN A 361 -1.32 15.83 13.71
N LYS A 362 -1.54 14.92 12.75
CA LYS A 362 -1.14 13.52 12.86
C LYS A 362 0.39 13.33 12.88
N ALA A 363 1.13 14.11 12.11
CA ALA A 363 2.58 14.12 12.17
C ALA A 363 3.12 14.57 13.54
N ILE A 364 2.54 15.60 14.14
CA ILE A 364 2.90 16.04 15.49
C ILE A 364 2.57 14.97 16.54
N GLU A 365 1.39 14.36 16.45
CA GLU A 365 0.97 13.27 17.33
C GLU A 365 1.96 12.09 17.25
N LEU A 366 2.32 11.66 16.03
CA LEU A 366 3.25 10.58 15.81
C LEU A 366 4.65 10.92 16.34
N VAL A 367 5.18 12.10 16.04
CA VAL A 367 6.50 12.54 16.52
C VAL A 367 6.56 12.49 18.04
N CYS A 368 5.52 12.97 18.73
CA CYS A 368 5.45 12.91 20.19
C CYS A 368 5.34 11.48 20.72
N ALA A 369 4.53 10.64 20.09
CA ALA A 369 4.39 9.22 20.45
C ALA A 369 5.69 8.42 20.29
N LYS A 370 6.57 8.84 19.36
CA LYS A 370 7.86 8.19 19.09
C LYS A 370 9.05 8.85 19.81
N GLY A 371 8.79 9.60 20.88
CA GLY A 371 9.82 10.16 21.77
C GLY A 371 10.40 11.50 21.28
N GLY A 372 9.80 12.11 20.28
CA GLY A 372 10.03 13.50 19.93
C GLY A 372 9.28 14.46 20.86
N LYS A 373 9.38 15.75 20.60
CA LYS A 373 8.68 16.78 21.39
C LYS A 373 8.47 18.06 20.61
N VAL A 374 7.45 18.81 21.00
CA VAL A 374 7.22 20.17 20.52
C VAL A 374 7.61 21.15 21.61
N LYS A 375 8.42 22.16 21.26
CA LYS A 375 8.81 23.24 22.18
C LYS A 375 8.75 24.57 21.43
N SER A 376 7.88 25.46 21.88
CA SER A 376 7.57 26.70 21.19
C SER A 376 7.21 26.47 19.72
N ASP A 377 7.95 27.05 18.79
CA ASP A 377 7.75 26.92 17.35
C ASP A 377 8.56 25.78 16.70
N MET A 378 9.22 24.95 17.50
CA MET A 378 10.10 23.88 17.00
C MET A 378 9.58 22.50 17.34
N VAL A 379 9.69 21.60 16.37
CA VAL A 379 9.46 20.16 16.48
C VAL A 379 10.81 19.47 16.53
N TYR A 380 11.05 18.70 17.57
CA TYR A 380 12.24 17.90 17.77
C TYR A 380 11.90 16.44 17.50
N VAL A 381 12.57 15.85 16.54
CA VAL A 381 12.30 14.50 16.06
C VAL A 381 13.28 13.52 16.68
N ASN A 382 12.80 12.31 16.96
CA ASN A 382 13.65 11.18 17.32
C ASN A 382 14.06 10.39 16.07
N PRO A 383 15.26 10.57 15.50
CA PRO A 383 15.67 9.90 14.28
C PRO A 383 15.94 8.39 14.47
N LYS A 384 15.91 7.90 15.70
CA LYS A 384 16.07 6.47 16.02
C LYS A 384 14.74 5.75 16.23
N ALA A 385 13.62 6.43 16.01
CA ALA A 385 12.31 5.80 16.10
C ALA A 385 12.24 4.59 15.17
N GLN A 386 11.63 3.52 15.66
CA GLN A 386 11.38 2.30 14.91
C GLN A 386 9.87 2.04 14.87
N PHE A 387 9.41 1.49 13.77
CA PHE A 387 8.06 0.94 13.69
C PHE A 387 8.06 -0.47 14.30
N ILE A 388 7.17 -0.68 15.24
CA ILE A 388 6.90 -1.99 15.83
C ILE A 388 5.46 -2.32 15.46
N PRO A 389 5.21 -3.30 14.59
CA PRO A 389 3.87 -3.69 14.23
C PRO A 389 3.04 -4.04 15.48
N PRO A 390 1.78 -3.59 15.56
CA PRO A 390 0.90 -3.98 16.66
C PRO A 390 0.71 -5.50 16.68
N LEU A 391 0.58 -6.07 17.89
CA LEU A 391 0.18 -7.46 18.03
C LEU A 391 -1.30 -7.57 17.66
N GLU A 392 -1.61 -8.34 16.62
CA GLU A 392 -2.96 -8.54 16.13
C GLU A 392 -3.15 -9.92 15.50
N PHE A 393 -4.40 -10.35 15.42
CA PHE A 393 -4.74 -11.59 14.72
C PHE A 393 -4.81 -11.33 13.22
N CYS A 394 -3.72 -11.62 12.52
CA CYS A 394 -3.70 -11.70 11.07
C CYS A 394 -4.16 -13.09 10.66
N ILE A 395 -5.37 -13.21 10.18
CA ILE A 395 -6.04 -14.50 9.96
C ILE A 395 -6.73 -14.55 8.59
N GLY A 396 -6.91 -15.77 8.10
CA GLY A 396 -7.84 -16.08 7.02
C GLY A 396 -9.29 -16.23 7.51
N PRO A 397 -10.22 -16.59 6.61
CA PRO A 397 -11.59 -16.93 6.98
C PRO A 397 -11.61 -18.10 7.97
N ASN A 398 -12.70 -18.22 8.73
CA ASN A 398 -12.86 -19.38 9.61
C ASN A 398 -12.78 -20.66 8.80
N PRO A 399 -12.12 -21.71 9.34
CA PRO A 399 -11.99 -22.97 8.62
C PRO A 399 -13.35 -23.63 8.43
N ASP A 400 -13.59 -24.12 7.25
CA ASP A 400 -14.74 -24.94 6.94
C ASP A 400 -14.38 -26.42 7.18
N LEU A 401 -14.85 -26.99 8.29
CA LEU A 401 -14.55 -28.35 8.70
C LEU A 401 -15.70 -29.28 8.31
N GLU A 402 -15.36 -30.52 7.94
CA GLU A 402 -16.34 -31.55 7.55
C GLU A 402 -15.96 -32.90 8.16
N ILE A 403 -16.95 -33.65 8.62
CA ILE A 403 -16.76 -35.00 9.17
C ILE A 403 -16.02 -35.87 8.17
N GLY A 404 -14.97 -36.55 8.64
CA GLY A 404 -14.22 -37.52 7.88
C GLY A 404 -13.26 -36.91 6.83
N GLN A 405 -13.22 -35.58 6.71
CA GLN A 405 -12.28 -34.90 5.82
C GLN A 405 -11.06 -34.40 6.62
N PRO A 406 -9.85 -34.67 6.18
CA PRO A 406 -8.67 -34.11 6.80
C PRO A 406 -8.70 -32.58 6.76
N THR A 407 -8.39 -31.94 7.86
CA THR A 407 -8.18 -30.50 7.93
C THR A 407 -6.70 -30.20 8.14
N ASP A 408 -6.22 -29.17 7.46
CA ASP A 408 -4.90 -28.57 7.61
C ASP A 408 -5.05 -27.06 7.44
N TYR A 409 -5.53 -26.39 8.50
CA TYR A 409 -5.83 -24.97 8.46
C TYR A 409 -4.89 -24.18 9.35
N SER A 410 -4.31 -23.11 8.83
CA SER A 410 -3.45 -22.20 9.57
C SER A 410 -4.15 -20.86 9.83
N PHE A 411 -4.23 -20.50 11.12
CA PHE A 411 -4.57 -19.14 11.53
C PHE A 411 -3.37 -18.19 11.40
N ALA A 412 -2.16 -18.75 11.41
CA ALA A 412 -0.93 -17.96 11.35
C ALA A 412 -0.62 -17.54 9.92
N CYS A 413 -0.43 -16.25 9.71
CA CYS A 413 0.22 -15.73 8.51
C CYS A 413 1.74 -15.54 8.75
N ARG A 414 2.46 -15.12 7.70
CA ARG A 414 3.91 -14.90 7.77
C ARG A 414 4.32 -13.95 8.91
N THR A 415 3.51 -12.90 9.19
CA THR A 415 3.76 -11.93 10.26
C THR A 415 3.61 -12.54 11.65
N ASN A 416 2.69 -13.49 11.83
CA ASN A 416 2.41 -14.15 13.10
C ASN A 416 3.20 -15.47 13.27
N ALA A 417 4.05 -15.87 12.33
CA ALA A 417 4.74 -17.15 12.34
C ALA A 417 5.65 -17.35 13.57
N ASN A 418 6.20 -16.25 14.10
CA ASN A 418 7.09 -16.26 15.26
C ASN A 418 6.37 -15.98 16.59
N PHE A 419 5.06 -15.85 16.59
CA PHE A 419 4.27 -15.61 17.79
C PHE A 419 3.83 -16.91 18.43
N LYS A 420 3.65 -16.88 19.77
CA LYS A 420 3.12 -18.02 20.49
C LYS A 420 1.60 -18.02 20.44
N TRP A 421 1.04 -19.13 20.02
CA TRP A 421 -0.40 -19.38 19.93
C TRP A 421 -0.82 -20.38 20.99
N ASP A 422 -1.82 -20.05 21.79
CA ASP A 422 -2.40 -20.94 22.79
C ASP A 422 -3.93 -21.02 22.62
N LEU A 423 -4.48 -22.23 22.77
CA LEU A 423 -5.90 -22.44 22.99
C LEU A 423 -6.19 -22.26 24.48
N VAL A 424 -6.83 -21.13 24.85
CA VAL A 424 -7.04 -20.78 26.28
C VAL A 424 -8.43 -21.11 26.79
N LYS A 425 -9.41 -21.34 25.88
CA LYS A 425 -10.77 -21.71 26.24
C LYS A 425 -11.42 -22.54 25.13
N GLY A 426 -12.33 -23.40 25.50
CA GLY A 426 -13.13 -24.25 24.61
C GLY A 426 -12.52 -25.63 24.41
N ILE A 427 -13.21 -26.45 23.63
CA ILE A 427 -12.83 -27.83 23.31
C ILE A 427 -12.82 -27.93 21.79
N LEU A 428 -11.77 -28.54 21.24
CA LEU A 428 -11.69 -28.81 19.81
C LEU A 428 -12.62 -29.97 19.40
N PRO A 429 -13.03 -29.99 18.13
CA PRO A 429 -13.73 -31.17 17.60
C PRO A 429 -12.90 -32.46 17.80
N ALA A 430 -13.56 -33.55 18.13
CA ALA A 430 -12.89 -34.84 18.25
C ALA A 430 -12.15 -35.19 16.97
N GLY A 431 -10.89 -35.62 17.08
CA GLY A 431 -10.01 -35.90 15.96
C GLY A 431 -9.24 -34.69 15.40
N VAL A 432 -9.41 -33.48 15.97
CA VAL A 432 -8.71 -32.27 15.56
C VAL A 432 -7.77 -31.80 16.68
N THR A 433 -6.58 -31.35 16.31
CA THR A 433 -5.58 -30.78 17.22
C THR A 433 -5.25 -29.34 16.82
N PHE A 434 -4.76 -28.56 17.79
CA PHE A 434 -4.29 -27.19 17.56
C PHE A 434 -2.86 -27.05 18.09
N GLN A 435 -1.95 -26.63 17.24
CA GLN A 435 -0.56 -26.37 17.60
C GLN A 435 0.02 -25.21 16.78
N ASN A 436 0.64 -24.26 17.44
CA ASN A 436 1.34 -23.13 16.79
C ASN A 436 0.47 -22.38 15.76
N GLY A 437 -0.80 -22.12 16.08
CA GLY A 437 -1.73 -21.43 15.19
C GLY A 437 -2.32 -22.31 14.08
N LYS A 438 -2.12 -23.64 14.12
CA LYS A 438 -2.56 -24.58 13.09
C LYS A 438 -3.55 -25.59 13.66
N LEU A 439 -4.67 -25.78 12.97
CA LEU A 439 -5.60 -26.91 13.16
C LEU A 439 -5.23 -28.02 12.21
N ALA A 440 -5.10 -29.23 12.74
CA ALA A 440 -4.79 -30.42 11.93
C ALA A 440 -5.56 -31.64 12.46
N GLY A 441 -5.92 -32.56 11.57
CA GLY A 441 -6.60 -33.81 11.92
C GLY A 441 -7.88 -34.02 11.13
N THR A 442 -8.69 -35.00 11.53
CA THR A 442 -9.94 -35.35 10.85
C THR A 442 -11.07 -35.31 11.86
N PRO A 443 -12.02 -34.37 11.79
CA PRO A 443 -13.13 -34.28 12.73
C PRO A 443 -14.06 -35.48 12.57
N THR A 444 -14.52 -36.02 13.67
CA THR A 444 -15.40 -37.20 13.71
C THR A 444 -16.84 -36.88 14.07
N GLU A 445 -17.13 -35.70 14.59
CA GLU A 445 -18.46 -35.29 15.03
C GLU A 445 -18.82 -33.91 14.49
N ALA A 446 -20.03 -33.74 13.97
CA ALA A 446 -20.59 -32.46 13.56
C ALA A 446 -20.97 -31.62 14.77
N GLY A 447 -20.84 -30.29 14.63
CA GLY A 447 -21.24 -29.37 15.69
C GLY A 447 -20.57 -28.02 15.61
N LYS A 448 -20.91 -27.18 16.60
CA LYS A 448 -20.29 -25.87 16.80
C LYS A 448 -19.37 -25.96 18.01
N TYR A 449 -18.15 -25.54 17.80
CA TYR A 449 -17.09 -25.60 18.80
C TYR A 449 -16.54 -24.18 19.05
N PRO A 450 -17.11 -23.48 20.06
CA PRO A 450 -16.58 -22.17 20.45
C PRO A 450 -15.22 -22.34 21.14
N ILE A 451 -14.24 -21.63 20.64
CA ILE A 451 -12.88 -21.62 21.21
C ILE A 451 -12.39 -20.18 21.36
N THR A 452 -11.47 -19.97 22.32
CA THR A 452 -10.72 -18.73 22.45
C THR A 452 -9.25 -19.01 22.23
N LEU A 453 -8.64 -18.35 21.25
CA LEU A 453 -7.21 -18.39 21.00
C LEU A 453 -6.54 -17.18 21.65
N GLN A 454 -5.34 -17.38 22.16
CA GLN A 454 -4.44 -16.33 22.64
C GLN A 454 -3.23 -16.24 21.73
N LEU A 455 -2.86 -15.01 21.41
CA LEU A 455 -1.64 -14.67 20.70
C LEU A 455 -0.72 -13.90 21.63
N SER A 456 0.55 -14.30 21.70
CA SER A 456 1.57 -13.70 22.56
C SER A 456 2.84 -13.40 21.76
N ALA A 457 3.47 -12.29 22.09
CA ALA A 457 4.80 -11.93 21.59
C ALA A 457 5.65 -11.36 22.71
N ASN A 458 6.97 -11.45 22.57
CA ASN A 458 7.87 -10.84 23.54
C ASN A 458 7.63 -9.32 23.62
N ASN A 459 7.58 -8.79 24.84
CA ASN A 459 7.43 -7.36 25.14
C ASN A 459 6.09 -6.72 24.68
N GLN A 460 5.08 -7.53 24.38
CA GLN A 460 3.73 -7.03 24.09
C GLN A 460 2.71 -7.78 24.99
N ASN A 461 1.64 -7.10 25.36
CA ASN A 461 0.55 -7.76 26.10
C ASN A 461 -0.12 -8.80 25.18
N ALA A 462 -0.34 -10.00 25.75
CA ALA A 462 -1.07 -11.03 25.02
C ALA A 462 -2.50 -10.57 24.70
N ILE A 463 -2.99 -10.95 23.53
CA ILE A 463 -4.34 -10.67 23.07
C ILE A 463 -5.12 -11.96 22.88
N THR A 464 -6.44 -11.90 23.02
CA THR A 464 -7.33 -13.06 22.83
C THR A 464 -8.40 -12.76 21.80
N LYS A 465 -8.85 -13.80 21.10
CA LYS A 465 -9.96 -13.73 20.15
C LYS A 465 -10.81 -14.99 20.21
N ASP A 466 -12.12 -14.80 20.20
CA ASP A 466 -13.09 -15.90 20.14
C ASP A 466 -13.33 -16.31 18.69
N PHE A 467 -13.44 -17.63 18.49
CA PHE A 467 -13.78 -18.26 17.22
C PHE A 467 -14.88 -19.30 17.44
N GLU A 468 -15.74 -19.49 16.46
CA GLU A 468 -16.64 -20.63 16.40
C GLU A 468 -16.19 -21.53 15.24
N LEU A 469 -15.67 -22.72 15.54
CA LEU A 469 -15.40 -23.74 14.55
C LEU A 469 -16.69 -24.49 14.25
N LEU A 470 -17.08 -24.51 12.98
CA LEU A 470 -18.24 -25.27 12.51
C LEU A 470 -17.76 -26.54 11.81
N VAL A 471 -18.11 -27.71 12.40
CA VAL A 471 -17.94 -28.99 11.71
C VAL A 471 -19.27 -29.39 11.07
N LYS A 472 -19.29 -29.39 9.76
CA LYS A 472 -20.45 -29.75 8.95
C LYS A 472 -20.51 -31.27 8.76
N THR A 473 -21.70 -31.77 8.49
CA THR A 473 -21.90 -33.11 7.93
C THR A 473 -21.28 -33.16 6.54
N LYS A 474 -21.17 -34.36 5.98
CA LYS A 474 -20.58 -34.54 4.64
C LYS A 474 -21.19 -33.54 3.63
N ASN A 475 -20.34 -32.93 2.82
CA ASN A 475 -20.78 -32.07 1.73
C ASN A 475 -21.55 -32.94 0.70
N ILE A 476 -22.80 -32.60 0.47
CA ILE A 476 -23.68 -33.27 -0.48
C ILE A 476 -24.06 -32.37 -1.66
N ALA A 477 -23.40 -31.22 -1.80
CA ALA A 477 -23.69 -30.25 -2.87
C ALA A 477 -23.59 -30.87 -4.26
N SER A 478 -22.62 -31.77 -4.47
CA SER A 478 -22.46 -32.50 -5.73
C SER A 478 -23.66 -33.44 -6.08
N LYS A 479 -24.55 -33.68 -5.11
CA LYS A 479 -25.75 -34.49 -5.28
C LYS A 479 -27.01 -33.67 -5.53
N ALA A 480 -26.89 -32.34 -5.50
CA ALA A 480 -28.03 -31.46 -5.75
C ALA A 480 -28.54 -31.62 -7.18
N ASP A 481 -29.86 -31.65 -7.35
CA ASP A 481 -30.49 -31.70 -8.67
C ASP A 481 -30.38 -30.40 -9.44
N THR A 482 -30.32 -29.28 -8.74
CA THR A 482 -30.34 -27.94 -9.31
C THR A 482 -29.43 -27.00 -8.55
N ILE A 483 -28.69 -26.17 -9.27
CA ILE A 483 -27.92 -25.07 -8.70
C ILE A 483 -28.64 -23.78 -9.04
N TYR A 484 -28.86 -22.95 -8.04
CA TYR A 484 -29.45 -21.62 -8.21
C TYR A 484 -28.36 -20.56 -8.06
N ALA A 485 -28.31 -19.64 -9.02
CA ALA A 485 -27.52 -18.42 -8.92
C ALA A 485 -28.39 -17.25 -9.35
N ASN A 486 -28.73 -16.37 -8.43
CA ASN A 486 -29.47 -15.17 -8.74
C ASN A 486 -28.53 -14.14 -9.39
N ILE A 487 -28.27 -14.37 -10.67
CA ILE A 487 -27.47 -13.48 -11.51
C ILE A 487 -28.36 -12.97 -12.61
N ARG A 488 -28.54 -11.65 -12.69
CA ARG A 488 -29.21 -11.04 -13.84
C ARG A 488 -28.38 -11.28 -15.09
N LYS A 489 -29.07 -11.65 -16.18
CA LYS A 489 -28.43 -11.78 -17.49
C LYS A 489 -27.83 -10.43 -17.87
N LEU A 490 -26.52 -10.42 -18.10
CA LEU A 490 -25.79 -9.21 -18.49
C LEU A 490 -25.77 -9.08 -20.02
N ASN A 491 -25.80 -7.83 -20.47
CA ASN A 491 -25.44 -7.51 -21.83
C ASN A 491 -23.93 -7.69 -21.99
N GLU A 492 -23.51 -8.42 -23.02
CA GLU A 492 -22.09 -8.68 -23.31
C GLU A 492 -21.29 -7.38 -23.49
N GLU A 493 -21.89 -6.38 -24.10
CA GLU A 493 -21.28 -5.07 -24.29
C GLU A 493 -20.97 -4.35 -22.96
N VAL A 494 -21.84 -4.48 -21.97
CA VAL A 494 -21.62 -3.96 -20.62
C VAL A 494 -20.50 -4.74 -19.93
N LEU A 495 -20.44 -6.05 -20.12
CA LEU A 495 -19.38 -6.89 -19.59
C LEU A 495 -18.02 -6.49 -20.17
N ASP A 496 -17.93 -6.36 -21.48
CA ASP A 496 -16.69 -5.99 -22.16
C ASP A 496 -16.20 -4.62 -21.71
N SER A 497 -17.08 -3.64 -21.59
CA SER A 497 -16.72 -2.30 -21.10
C SER A 497 -16.21 -2.29 -19.65
N CYS A 498 -16.73 -3.19 -18.82
CA CYS A 498 -16.31 -3.33 -17.42
C CYS A 498 -14.98 -4.05 -17.26
N TRP A 499 -14.55 -4.81 -18.26
CA TRP A 499 -13.42 -5.72 -18.18
C TRP A 499 -12.29 -5.39 -19.14
N ILE A 500 -12.31 -4.24 -19.76
CA ILE A 500 -11.24 -3.75 -20.63
C ILE A 500 -9.85 -3.90 -19.98
N THR A 501 -9.76 -3.72 -18.67
CA THR A 501 -8.49 -3.81 -17.92
C THR A 501 -8.20 -5.22 -17.38
N PHE A 502 -9.18 -6.10 -17.27
CA PHE A 502 -9.06 -7.34 -16.48
C PHE A 502 -9.36 -8.63 -17.28
N GLY A 503 -9.62 -8.52 -18.55
CA GLY A 503 -10.05 -9.67 -19.35
C GLY A 503 -11.49 -10.07 -19.08
N LYS A 504 -11.90 -11.21 -19.64
CA LYS A 504 -13.27 -11.70 -19.46
C LYS A 504 -13.52 -12.12 -18.02
N PRO A 505 -14.65 -11.71 -17.42
CA PRO A 505 -15.00 -12.16 -16.09
C PRO A 505 -15.26 -13.67 -16.07
N MET A 506 -14.65 -14.35 -15.14
CA MET A 506 -14.79 -15.80 -14.99
C MET A 506 -16.08 -16.23 -14.29
N TYR A 507 -16.89 -15.30 -13.82
CA TYR A 507 -18.09 -15.59 -13.05
C TYR A 507 -19.11 -16.48 -13.79
N ALA A 508 -19.18 -16.38 -15.11
CA ALA A 508 -20.10 -17.19 -15.91
C ALA A 508 -19.71 -18.67 -15.94
N THR A 509 -18.46 -19.00 -15.66
CA THR A 509 -17.92 -20.36 -15.71
C THR A 509 -17.86 -21.04 -14.36
N ASN A 510 -18.06 -20.30 -13.27
CA ASN A 510 -17.77 -20.80 -11.93
C ASN A 510 -19.00 -21.30 -11.17
N VAL A 511 -20.19 -21.19 -11.72
CA VAL A 511 -21.40 -21.78 -11.10
C VAL A 511 -21.29 -23.31 -11.04
N GLU A 512 -20.67 -23.92 -12.03
CA GLU A 512 -20.45 -25.36 -12.09
C GLU A 512 -19.48 -25.85 -11.00
N VAL A 513 -18.50 -25.01 -10.62
CA VAL A 513 -17.51 -25.34 -9.58
C VAL A 513 -18.16 -25.53 -8.21
N ILE A 514 -19.31 -24.91 -7.97
CA ILE A 514 -20.07 -25.09 -6.71
C ILE A 514 -20.56 -26.54 -6.58
N ASN A 515 -20.81 -27.22 -7.68
CA ASN A 515 -21.37 -28.56 -7.71
C ASN A 515 -20.33 -29.67 -7.86
N ASP A 516 -19.06 -29.38 -7.97
CA ASP A 516 -18.00 -30.38 -8.11
C ASP A 516 -17.49 -30.94 -6.78
N GLY A 517 -17.94 -30.36 -5.66
CA GLY A 517 -17.55 -30.75 -4.31
C GLY A 517 -16.19 -30.18 -3.88
N VAL A 518 -15.56 -29.37 -4.70
CA VAL A 518 -14.27 -28.70 -4.38
C VAL A 518 -14.54 -27.38 -3.67
N LYS A 519 -13.82 -27.12 -2.58
CA LYS A 519 -14.01 -25.94 -1.72
C LYS A 519 -12.95 -24.88 -2.00
N ASP A 520 -12.68 -24.57 -3.23
CA ASP A 520 -11.68 -23.56 -3.55
C ASP A 520 -12.30 -22.26 -4.02
N GLY A 521 -11.66 -21.20 -3.72
CA GLY A 521 -11.68 -19.81 -4.16
C GLY A 521 -12.82 -19.23 -5.00
N VAL A 522 -13.92 -19.91 -5.11
CA VAL A 522 -15.05 -19.53 -5.98
C VAL A 522 -15.62 -18.15 -5.62
N GLY A 523 -15.65 -17.82 -4.34
CA GLY A 523 -16.20 -16.57 -3.87
C GLY A 523 -15.51 -15.32 -4.44
N SER A 524 -14.20 -15.39 -4.69
CA SER A 524 -13.41 -14.23 -5.14
C SER A 524 -13.86 -13.66 -6.49
N VAL A 525 -14.40 -14.51 -7.36
CA VAL A 525 -14.79 -14.12 -8.72
C VAL A 525 -16.00 -13.20 -8.73
N PHE A 526 -16.90 -13.33 -7.77
CA PHE A 526 -18.16 -12.60 -7.75
C PHE A 526 -18.05 -11.19 -7.20
N TYR A 527 -17.05 -10.94 -6.39
CA TYR A 527 -16.82 -9.63 -5.81
C TYR A 527 -16.58 -8.53 -6.83
N SER A 528 -15.88 -8.88 -7.87
CA SER A 528 -15.52 -7.92 -8.90
C SER A 528 -16.74 -7.31 -9.61
N LEU A 529 -17.82 -8.06 -9.69
CA LEU A 529 -19.06 -7.60 -10.32
C LEU A 529 -19.88 -6.72 -9.39
N ALA A 530 -19.93 -7.08 -8.13
CA ALA A 530 -20.69 -6.34 -7.12
C ALA A 530 -20.11 -4.95 -6.85
N ALA A 531 -18.82 -4.74 -7.14
CA ALA A 531 -18.15 -3.47 -6.90
C ALA A 531 -18.59 -2.34 -7.83
N LYS A 532 -19.21 -2.62 -8.99
CA LYS A 532 -19.67 -1.59 -9.92
C LYS A 532 -21.18 -1.37 -9.80
N SER A 533 -21.57 -0.13 -9.52
CA SER A 533 -22.96 0.24 -9.23
C SER A 533 -23.95 -0.03 -10.36
N ASN A 534 -23.48 -0.04 -11.61
CA ASN A 534 -24.28 -0.30 -12.80
C ASN A 534 -24.31 -1.76 -13.26
N LEU A 535 -23.61 -2.66 -12.56
CA LEU A 535 -23.62 -4.07 -12.86
C LEU A 535 -24.65 -4.82 -12.00
N PRO A 536 -25.23 -5.91 -12.53
CA PRO A 536 -26.07 -6.78 -11.72
C PRO A 536 -25.28 -7.41 -10.60
N LYS A 537 -25.91 -7.54 -9.47
CA LYS A 537 -25.32 -8.19 -8.28
C LYS A 537 -25.72 -9.64 -8.25
N ILE A 538 -24.84 -10.46 -7.71
CA ILE A 538 -25.18 -11.81 -7.31
C ILE A 538 -25.82 -11.73 -5.93
N ASP A 539 -27.10 -12.11 -5.85
CA ASP A 539 -27.83 -12.03 -4.59
C ASP A 539 -27.61 -13.25 -3.72
N TYR A 540 -27.57 -14.45 -4.34
CA TYR A 540 -27.31 -15.71 -3.63
C TYR A 540 -26.89 -16.85 -4.56
N PHE A 541 -26.31 -17.87 -3.95
CA PHE A 541 -26.20 -19.22 -4.50
C PHE A 541 -26.94 -20.19 -3.60
N GLY A 542 -27.56 -21.20 -4.20
CA GLY A 542 -28.26 -22.21 -3.48
C GLY A 542 -28.27 -23.55 -4.22
N TYR A 543 -28.65 -24.59 -3.51
CA TYR A 543 -28.81 -25.95 -4.04
C TYR A 543 -30.28 -26.34 -4.01
N GLY A 544 -30.78 -26.89 -5.08
CA GLY A 544 -32.11 -27.48 -5.16
C GLY A 544 -32.05 -29.01 -5.06
N TRP A 545 -32.99 -29.59 -4.39
CA TRP A 545 -33.16 -31.02 -4.19
C TRP A 545 -34.53 -31.42 -4.70
N LYS A 546 -34.62 -32.56 -5.37
CA LYS A 546 -35.92 -33.16 -5.63
C LYS A 546 -36.50 -33.65 -4.32
N GLU A 547 -37.77 -33.40 -4.11
CA GLU A 547 -38.49 -34.07 -3.03
C GLU A 547 -38.55 -35.57 -3.35
N GLU A 548 -38.16 -36.43 -2.39
CA GLU A 548 -38.31 -37.89 -2.52
C GLU A 548 -39.78 -38.29 -2.28
#